data_b31997cc259351fc6e5f299e318de555
#
_entry.id   b31997cc259351fc6e5f299e318de555
#
_cell.length_a   1.000
_cell.length_b   1.000
_cell.length_c   1.000
_cell.angle_alpha   90.00
_cell.angle_beta   90.00
_cell.angle_gamma   90.00
#
_symmetry.space_group_name_H-M   'P 1'
#
loop_
_entity.id
_entity.type
_entity.pdbx_description
1 polymer ?
#
loop_
_entity_poly.entity_id
_entity_poly.type
_entity_poly.pdbx_seq_one_letter_code
_entity_poly.pdbx_strand_id
1 'polypeptide(L)'
;MRAIIVRDGRLLLVNAYPGDRSDLWCAPGGGVEPGQSLPDNLRREVREECGLTIEVGPLALVNEFHDPESGFHQVDLFFRCAITAGRIDPAWTDPDNVVHSRHFFAPAELGSIRLKPDSLTRVAFGNGGVPHYDPLEVLVP
;
A
#
# COMPACT_ATOMS: atom_id res chain seq x y z
N MET A 1 0.71 -1.66 8.10
CA MET A 1 0.59 -0.27 7.61
C MET A 1 0.96 -0.19 6.14
N ARG A 2 0.44 0.85 5.45
CA ARG A 2 0.56 1.02 4.01
C ARG A 2 0.91 2.46 3.65
N ALA A 3 1.65 2.66 2.56
CA ALA A 3 2.04 3.98 2.07
C ALA A 3 1.18 4.41 0.89
N ILE A 4 0.48 5.52 1.01
CA ILE A 4 -0.15 6.20 -0.12
C ILE A 4 0.89 7.13 -0.74
N ILE A 5 1.41 6.76 -1.89
CA ILE A 5 2.43 7.52 -2.62
C ILE A 5 1.86 7.96 -3.97
N VAL A 6 1.56 9.25 -4.07
CA VAL A 6 1.14 9.87 -5.34
C VAL A 6 2.27 10.74 -5.86
N ARG A 7 2.74 10.47 -7.07
CA ARG A 7 3.76 11.22 -7.77
C ARG A 7 3.30 11.52 -9.20
N ASP A 8 3.42 12.77 -9.60
CA ASP A 8 3.01 13.24 -10.94
C ASP A 8 1.56 12.81 -11.30
N GLY A 9 0.66 12.89 -10.30
CA GLY A 9 -0.75 12.50 -10.47
C GLY A 9 -1.00 11.00 -10.61
N ARG A 10 -0.04 10.13 -10.25
CA ARG A 10 -0.14 8.68 -10.32
C ARG A 10 0.10 8.04 -8.97
N LEU A 11 -0.67 7.01 -8.66
CA LEU A 11 -0.58 6.24 -7.41
C LEU A 11 0.34 5.03 -7.59
N LEU A 12 1.33 4.88 -6.70
CA LEU A 12 2.16 3.70 -6.65
C LEU A 12 1.41 2.53 -6.02
N LEU A 13 1.36 1.43 -6.76
CA LEU A 13 0.84 0.16 -6.27
C LEU A 13 1.83 -0.97 -6.50
N VAL A 14 1.68 -2.02 -5.71
CA VAL A 14 2.44 -3.27 -5.79
C VAL A 14 1.48 -4.45 -5.88
N ASN A 15 1.94 -5.62 -6.33
CA ASN A 15 1.14 -6.85 -6.25
C ASN A 15 0.85 -7.21 -4.79
N ALA A 16 -0.38 -7.63 -4.50
CA ALA A 16 -0.81 -7.94 -3.13
C ALA A 16 -0.33 -9.33 -2.65
N TYR A 17 -0.07 -10.25 -3.57
CA TYR A 17 0.34 -11.62 -3.27
C TYR A 17 1.58 -12.03 -4.07
N PRO A 18 2.45 -12.90 -3.51
CA PRO A 18 3.63 -13.36 -4.22
C PRO A 18 3.28 -14.29 -5.39
N GLY A 19 4.11 -14.25 -6.44
CA GLY A 19 3.94 -15.05 -7.64
C GLY A 19 2.67 -14.69 -8.42
N ASP A 20 2.19 -15.62 -9.24
CA ASP A 20 1.00 -15.43 -10.09
C ASP A 20 -0.31 -15.87 -9.39
N ARG A 21 -0.38 -15.77 -8.06
CA ARG A 21 -1.54 -16.21 -7.28
C ARG A 21 -2.75 -15.31 -7.42
N SER A 22 -2.52 -14.05 -7.74
CA SER A 22 -3.58 -13.05 -7.82
C SER A 22 -3.15 -11.88 -8.70
N ASP A 23 -4.10 -11.25 -9.34
CA ASP A 23 -3.95 -10.00 -10.08
C ASP A 23 -4.29 -8.77 -9.22
N LEU A 24 -4.42 -8.97 -7.90
CA LEU A 24 -4.77 -7.91 -6.96
C LEU A 24 -3.59 -6.97 -6.72
N TRP A 25 -3.87 -5.67 -6.77
CA TRP A 25 -2.96 -4.60 -6.42
C TRP A 25 -3.29 -4.00 -5.06
N CYS A 26 -2.28 -3.53 -4.36
CA CYS A 26 -2.41 -2.81 -3.09
C CYS A 26 -1.34 -1.72 -2.95
N ALA A 27 -1.49 -0.86 -1.95
CA ALA A 27 -0.44 0.07 -1.58
C ALA A 27 0.76 -0.67 -0.93
N PRO A 28 2.01 -0.23 -1.17
CA PRO A 28 3.19 -0.84 -0.56
C PRO A 28 3.17 -0.69 0.96
N GLY A 29 3.75 -1.66 1.65
CA GLY A 29 3.83 -1.72 3.10
C GLY A 29 3.67 -3.13 3.64
N GLY A 30 3.74 -3.30 4.94
CA GLY A 30 3.73 -4.61 5.59
C GLY A 30 3.29 -4.59 7.05
N GLY A 31 3.59 -5.65 7.75
CA GLY A 31 3.32 -5.82 9.17
C GLY A 31 4.19 -4.91 10.06
N VAL A 32 3.78 -4.73 11.30
CA VAL A 32 4.56 -3.99 12.29
C VAL A 32 5.52 -4.94 12.99
N GLU A 33 6.79 -4.59 13.01
CA GLU A 33 7.78 -5.29 13.83
C GLU A 33 7.77 -4.73 15.27
N PRO A 34 7.81 -5.62 16.28
CA PRO A 34 7.90 -5.17 17.67
C PRO A 34 9.09 -4.24 17.91
N GLY A 35 8.83 -3.12 18.59
CA GLY A 35 9.87 -2.14 18.94
C GLY A 35 10.16 -1.09 17.88
N GLN A 36 9.54 -1.17 16.69
CA GLN A 36 9.61 -0.12 15.68
C GLN A 36 8.38 0.79 15.73
N SER A 37 8.58 2.09 15.50
CA SER A 37 7.47 3.00 15.27
C SER A 37 6.78 2.70 13.92
N LEU A 38 5.50 3.05 13.78
CA LEU A 38 4.79 2.87 12.51
C LEU A 38 5.49 3.59 11.33
N PRO A 39 5.95 4.86 11.50
CA PRO A 39 6.68 5.54 10.42
C PRO A 39 8.00 4.86 10.05
N ASP A 40 8.78 4.41 11.03
CA ASP A 40 10.07 3.77 10.75
C ASP A 40 9.88 2.42 10.07
N ASN A 41 8.91 1.65 10.55
CA ASN A 41 8.56 0.38 9.93
C ASN A 41 8.05 0.57 8.49
N LEU A 42 7.25 1.60 8.23
CA LEU A 42 6.76 1.88 6.88
C LEU A 42 7.89 2.32 5.93
N ARG A 43 8.87 3.10 6.42
CA ARG A 43 10.07 3.45 5.65
C ARG A 43 10.87 2.21 5.26
N ARG A 44 11.03 1.27 6.19
CA ARG A 44 11.71 0.01 5.94
C ARG A 44 10.98 -0.81 4.88
N GLU A 45 9.69 -1.05 5.04
CA GLU A 45 8.87 -1.82 4.08
C GLU A 45 8.92 -1.23 2.66
N VAL A 46 8.71 0.08 2.53
CA VAL A 46 8.76 0.73 1.20
C VAL A 46 10.16 0.66 0.60
N ARG A 47 11.21 0.72 1.44
CA ARG A 47 12.58 0.52 0.97
C ARG A 47 12.82 -0.88 0.47
N GLU A 48 12.37 -1.89 1.20
CA GLU A 48 12.51 -3.31 0.85
C GLU A 48 11.70 -3.66 -0.40
N GLU A 49 10.43 -3.31 -0.42
CA GLU A 49 9.52 -3.64 -1.53
C GLU A 49 9.81 -2.84 -2.81
N CYS A 50 10.17 -1.56 -2.70
CA CYS A 50 10.19 -0.63 -3.84
C CYS A 50 11.55 0.02 -4.13
N GLY A 51 12.54 -0.09 -3.23
CA GLY A 51 13.82 0.60 -3.38
C GLY A 51 13.73 2.12 -3.16
N LEU A 52 12.64 2.61 -2.58
CA LEU A 52 12.39 4.04 -2.39
C LEU A 52 12.69 4.49 -0.97
N THR A 53 13.19 5.71 -0.84
CA THR A 53 13.24 6.44 0.43
C THR A 53 12.07 7.39 0.50
N ILE A 54 11.31 7.34 1.61
CA ILE A 54 10.10 8.14 1.78
C ILE A 54 10.12 8.95 3.07
N GLU A 55 9.41 10.06 3.05
CA GLU A 55 8.93 10.76 4.24
C GLU A 55 7.49 10.35 4.51
N VAL A 56 7.21 9.94 5.75
CA VAL A 56 5.88 9.53 6.19
C VAL A 56 5.15 10.73 6.77
N GLY A 57 4.03 11.06 6.16
CA GLY A 57 3.15 12.16 6.55
C GLY A 57 1.94 11.68 7.38
N PRO A 58 0.78 12.37 7.28
CA PRO A 58 -0.38 12.09 8.11
C PRO A 58 -1.07 10.77 7.75
N LEU A 59 -1.71 10.16 8.76
CA LEU A 59 -2.68 9.09 8.58
C LEU A 59 -3.84 9.58 7.69
N ALA A 60 -4.22 8.77 6.70
CA ALA A 60 -5.26 9.12 5.74
C ALA A 60 -6.42 8.13 5.69
N LEU A 61 -6.17 6.86 6.02
CA LEU A 61 -7.17 5.80 5.95
C LEU A 61 -6.90 4.73 7.00
N VAL A 62 -7.94 4.27 7.65
CA VAL A 62 -7.97 3.03 8.43
C VAL A 62 -8.91 2.08 7.71
N ASN A 63 -8.41 0.91 7.36
CA ASN A 63 -9.17 -0.15 6.72
C ASN A 63 -9.07 -1.42 7.54
N GLU A 64 -10.16 -2.16 7.61
CA GLU A 64 -10.21 -3.47 8.25
C GLU A 64 -10.68 -4.51 7.25
N PHE A 65 -10.03 -5.68 7.28
CA PHE A 65 -10.52 -6.83 6.54
C PHE A 65 -10.32 -8.13 7.29
N HIS A 66 -11.17 -9.10 7.01
CA HIS A 66 -11.18 -10.38 7.68
C HIS A 66 -11.46 -11.53 6.70
N ASP A 67 -11.04 -12.70 7.11
CA ASP A 67 -11.43 -13.95 6.48
C ASP A 67 -12.32 -14.73 7.45
N PRO A 68 -13.64 -14.84 7.16
CA PRO A 68 -14.57 -15.54 8.05
C PRO A 68 -14.26 -17.03 8.23
N GLU A 69 -13.58 -17.64 7.25
CA GLU A 69 -13.28 -19.08 7.29
C GLU A 69 -12.10 -19.39 8.21
N SER A 70 -11.01 -18.62 8.10
CA SER A 70 -9.80 -18.80 8.92
C SER A 70 -9.85 -18.05 10.25
N GLY A 71 -10.75 -17.10 10.41
CA GLY A 71 -10.79 -16.18 11.55
C GLY A 71 -9.70 -15.10 11.52
N PHE A 72 -9.00 -14.94 10.39
CA PHE A 72 -8.02 -13.88 10.21
C PHE A 72 -8.70 -12.51 10.22
N HIS A 73 -8.11 -11.54 10.93
CA HIS A 73 -8.57 -10.15 10.96
C HIS A 73 -7.36 -9.23 11.00
N GLN A 74 -7.35 -8.24 10.12
CA GLN A 74 -6.26 -7.26 10.02
C GLN A 74 -6.81 -5.84 10.00
N VAL A 75 -6.09 -4.95 10.66
CA VAL A 75 -6.30 -3.50 10.58
C VAL A 75 -5.11 -2.89 9.84
N ASP A 76 -5.37 -2.21 8.73
CA ASP A 76 -4.37 -1.47 7.98
C ASP A 76 -4.49 0.03 8.20
N LEU A 77 -3.35 0.65 8.49
CA LEU A 77 -3.19 2.09 8.65
C LEU A 77 -2.45 2.63 7.42
N PHE A 78 -3.10 3.54 6.68
CA PHE A 78 -2.53 4.14 5.47
C PHE A 78 -2.05 5.55 5.75
N PHE A 79 -0.78 5.80 5.48
CA PHE A 79 -0.15 7.12 5.64
C PHE A 79 0.13 7.73 4.28
N ARG A 80 -0.11 9.05 4.14
CA ARG A 80 0.37 9.79 2.98
C ARG A 80 1.87 9.92 3.06
N CYS A 81 2.57 9.55 1.98
CA CYS A 81 4.02 9.53 1.94
C CYS A 81 4.53 10.26 0.70
N ALA A 82 5.69 10.88 0.84
CA ALA A 82 6.41 11.52 -0.26
C ALA A 82 7.73 10.80 -0.52
N ILE A 83 8.09 10.60 -1.79
CA ILE A 83 9.40 10.06 -2.16
C ILE A 83 10.44 11.17 -1.99
N THR A 84 11.47 10.91 -1.21
CA THR A 84 12.61 11.81 -0.99
C THR A 84 13.86 11.39 -1.76
N ALA A 85 13.98 10.09 -2.08
CA ALA A 85 15.06 9.56 -2.90
C ALA A 85 14.66 8.23 -3.56
N GLY A 86 15.35 7.89 -4.65
CA GLY A 86 15.14 6.66 -5.39
C GLY A 86 14.12 6.80 -6.52
N ARG A 87 14.01 5.73 -7.29
CA ARG A 87 13.06 5.56 -8.38
C ARG A 87 12.68 4.09 -8.45
N ILE A 88 11.52 3.79 -9.05
CA ILE A 88 11.17 2.40 -9.36
C ILE A 88 12.15 1.86 -10.39
N ASP A 89 12.81 0.78 -10.02
CA ASP A 89 13.75 0.05 -10.86
C ASP A 89 13.19 -1.34 -11.11
N PRO A 90 12.97 -1.74 -12.38
CA PRO A 90 12.51 -3.09 -12.70
C PRO A 90 13.44 -4.21 -12.21
N ALA A 91 14.73 -3.90 -12.01
CA ALA A 91 15.73 -4.84 -11.50
C ALA A 91 15.76 -4.94 -9.97
N TRP A 92 14.98 -4.09 -9.26
CA TRP A 92 14.92 -4.13 -7.81
C TRP A 92 14.31 -5.45 -7.32
N THR A 93 15.00 -6.11 -6.40
CA THR A 93 14.51 -7.34 -5.77
C THR A 93 14.09 -7.05 -4.34
N ASP A 94 12.86 -7.42 -4.02
CA ASP A 94 12.36 -7.43 -2.66
C ASP A 94 13.05 -8.57 -1.89
N PRO A 95 13.70 -8.29 -0.73
CA PRO A 95 14.37 -9.31 0.07
C PRO A 95 13.44 -10.47 0.48
N ASP A 96 12.17 -10.17 0.75
CA ASP A 96 11.17 -11.18 1.14
C ASP A 96 10.54 -11.90 -0.06
N ASN A 97 10.88 -11.45 -1.27
CA ASN A 97 10.40 -12.02 -2.53
C ASN A 97 8.85 -12.08 -2.64
N VAL A 98 8.18 -11.12 -2.04
CA VAL A 98 6.72 -10.95 -2.10
C VAL A 98 6.34 -10.01 -3.24
N VAL A 99 6.99 -8.83 -3.28
CA VAL A 99 6.72 -7.80 -4.29
C VAL A 99 7.62 -7.98 -5.50
N HIS A 100 7.02 -8.35 -6.62
CA HIS A 100 7.68 -8.51 -7.91
C HIS A 100 7.18 -7.52 -8.98
N SER A 101 6.06 -6.85 -8.72
CA SER A 101 5.45 -5.86 -9.62
C SER A 101 5.21 -4.55 -8.90
N ARG A 102 5.64 -3.44 -9.50
CA ARG A 102 5.51 -2.07 -8.98
C ARG A 102 5.14 -1.16 -10.14
N HIS A 103 4.05 -0.40 -9.98
CA HIS A 103 3.61 0.49 -11.04
C HIS A 103 2.94 1.74 -10.50
N PHE A 104 3.16 2.87 -11.20
CA PHE A 104 2.45 4.12 -10.98
C PHE A 104 1.24 4.21 -11.90
N PHE A 105 0.04 4.07 -11.34
CA PHE A 105 -1.21 4.12 -12.08
C PHE A 105 -1.81 5.52 -12.10
N ALA A 106 -2.20 5.99 -13.28
CA ALA A 106 -3.04 7.18 -13.40
C ALA A 106 -4.48 6.87 -12.92
N PRO A 107 -5.25 7.88 -12.45
CA PRO A 107 -6.63 7.66 -12.03
C PRO A 107 -7.50 6.92 -13.05
N ALA A 108 -7.32 7.20 -14.34
CA ALA A 108 -8.06 6.54 -15.40
C ALA A 108 -7.74 5.05 -15.57
N GLU A 109 -6.57 4.59 -15.12
CA GLU A 109 -6.14 3.18 -15.21
C GLU A 109 -6.68 2.34 -14.05
N LEU A 110 -6.97 2.98 -12.89
CA LEU A 110 -7.36 2.27 -11.67
C LEU A 110 -8.71 1.54 -11.76
N GLY A 111 -9.60 2.01 -12.63
CA GLY A 111 -10.88 1.33 -12.88
C GLY A 111 -10.76 0.02 -13.66
N SER A 112 -9.61 -0.28 -14.25
CA SER A 112 -9.35 -1.49 -15.04
C SER A 112 -8.57 -2.57 -14.32
N ILE A 113 -8.15 -2.32 -13.08
CA ILE A 113 -7.39 -3.27 -12.25
C ILE A 113 -8.19 -3.68 -11.02
N ARG A 114 -7.84 -4.82 -10.44
CA ARG A 114 -8.34 -5.21 -9.11
C ARG A 114 -7.47 -4.52 -8.05
N LEU A 115 -8.08 -3.68 -7.23
CA LEU A 115 -7.42 -2.88 -6.20
C LEU A 115 -8.19 -2.98 -4.88
N LYS A 116 -7.47 -3.12 -3.79
CA LYS A 116 -8.01 -3.04 -2.43
C LYS A 116 -7.17 -2.10 -1.53
N PRO A 117 -7.81 -1.44 -0.55
CA PRO A 117 -9.26 -1.31 -0.33
C PRO A 117 -9.98 -0.47 -1.40
N ASP A 118 -11.29 -0.63 -1.50
CA ASP A 118 -12.10 0.06 -2.53
C ASP A 118 -12.03 1.59 -2.42
N SER A 119 -11.83 2.10 -1.20
CA SER A 119 -11.71 3.54 -0.92
C SER A 119 -10.37 4.15 -1.32
N LEU A 120 -9.33 3.32 -1.57
CA LEU A 120 -7.94 3.78 -1.72
C LEU A 120 -7.79 4.85 -2.81
N THR A 121 -8.41 4.66 -3.96
CA THR A 121 -8.36 5.65 -5.07
C THR A 121 -8.89 7.01 -4.62
N ARG A 122 -10.08 7.03 -3.99
CA ARG A 122 -10.70 8.25 -3.52
C ARG A 122 -9.86 8.96 -2.44
N VAL A 123 -9.28 8.19 -1.53
CA VAL A 123 -8.43 8.74 -0.47
C VAL A 123 -7.10 9.24 -1.04
N ALA A 124 -6.46 8.49 -1.94
CA ALA A 124 -5.17 8.86 -2.51
C ALA A 124 -5.21 10.19 -3.27
N PHE A 125 -6.25 10.42 -4.07
CA PHE A 125 -6.41 11.64 -4.87
C PHE A 125 -7.30 12.72 -4.22
N GLY A 126 -7.78 12.46 -3.00
CA GLY A 126 -8.53 13.44 -2.22
C GLY A 126 -7.63 14.51 -1.58
N ASN A 127 -8.26 15.58 -1.09
CA ASN A 127 -7.58 16.78 -0.58
C ASN A 127 -6.99 16.64 0.84
N GLY A 128 -6.97 15.44 1.43
CA GLY A 128 -6.54 15.24 2.81
C GLY A 128 -7.64 15.64 3.81
N GLY A 129 -7.27 15.78 5.07
CA GLY A 129 -8.19 16.11 6.15
C GLY A 129 -8.25 15.02 7.21
N VAL A 130 -9.43 14.81 7.81
CA VAL A 130 -9.65 13.74 8.80
C VAL A 130 -9.45 12.39 8.13
N PRO A 131 -8.73 11.44 8.78
CA PRO A 131 -8.58 10.11 8.25
C PRO A 131 -9.92 9.44 7.96
N HIS A 132 -10.03 8.79 6.82
CA HIS A 132 -11.19 8.01 6.45
C HIS A 132 -11.16 6.66 7.18
N TYR A 133 -12.32 6.18 7.62
CA TYR A 133 -12.50 4.84 8.17
C TYR A 133 -13.41 4.04 7.25
N ASP A 134 -12.91 2.91 6.77
CA ASP A 134 -13.68 1.99 5.93
C ASP A 134 -14.49 1.01 6.77
N PRO A 135 -15.67 0.61 6.29
CA PRO A 135 -16.34 -0.57 6.82
C PRO A 135 -15.45 -1.82 6.72
N LEU A 136 -15.71 -2.78 7.61
CA LEU A 136 -15.05 -4.09 7.56
C LEU A 136 -15.29 -4.77 6.20
N GLU A 137 -14.20 -5.15 5.51
CA GLU A 137 -14.23 -5.84 4.22
C GLU A 137 -13.86 -7.31 4.36
N VAL A 138 -14.39 -8.14 3.45
CA VAL A 138 -13.94 -9.53 3.33
C VAL A 138 -12.64 -9.58 2.53
N LEU A 139 -11.67 -10.35 3.04
CA LEU A 139 -10.41 -10.60 2.33
C LEU A 139 -10.69 -11.25 0.98
N VAL A 140 -10.08 -10.72 -0.06
CA VAL A 140 -10.17 -11.27 -1.42
C VAL A 140 -8.82 -11.79 -1.88
N PRO A 141 -8.80 -12.97 -2.54
CA PRO A 141 -7.57 -13.55 -3.07
C PRO A 141 -7.10 -12.85 -4.33
#